data_c3d70afd206d5ce2f33c09cb6573557c
#
_entry.id   c3d70afd206d5ce2f33c09cb6573557c
#
_cell.length_a   1.000
_cell.length_b   1.000
_cell.length_c   1.000
_cell.angle_alpha   90.00
_cell.angle_beta   90.00
_cell.angle_gamma   90.00
#
_symmetry.space_group_name_H-M   'P 1'
#
loop_
_entity.id
_entity.type
_entity.pdbx_description
1 polymer ?
#
loop_
_entity_poly.entity_id
_entity_poly.type
_entity_poly.pdbx_seq_one_letter_code
_entity_poly.pdbx_strand_id
1 'polypeptide(L)'
;MALFTGTNFHKTFAIIIKFHLKLLCNNVTMYVLYVSPIFREYITFLRRKIPMELIIPEHYDPRLDIRETQDAIKYIRDTFQKEMGREMHLERISAPLFVEKSSGLNDNLNGVERPVSFDMAAIPGETMEVVHSLAKWKRMALKEYGFQPGEGLYTNMNAIRRDEELDNLHSCYVDQWDWEKVINKEDRNEKTLKDTVRLIFKIIKHMQHEVWYKYPQAVNQLPDDIFFITTSE
;
A
#
# COMPACT_ATOMS: atom_id res chain seq x y z
N MET A 1 -4.53 -13.77 -2.73
CA MET A 1 -3.52 -14.10 -1.70
C MET A 1 -2.40 -14.82 -2.43
N ALA A 2 -1.34 -14.13 -2.80
CA ALA A 2 -0.17 -14.79 -3.37
C ALA A 2 0.81 -14.99 -2.21
N LEU A 3 0.86 -16.21 -1.68
CA LEU A 3 1.86 -16.67 -0.72
C LEU A 3 3.12 -17.03 -1.52
N PHE A 4 4.17 -16.22 -1.39
CA PHE A 4 5.50 -16.63 -1.83
C PHE A 4 6.11 -17.53 -0.75
N THR A 5 5.99 -18.85 -0.91
CA THR A 5 6.77 -19.83 -0.15
C THR A 5 8.01 -20.18 -0.94
N GLY A 6 9.09 -19.49 -0.69
CA GLY A 6 10.42 -19.83 -1.18
C GLY A 6 11.38 -19.94 -0.01
N THR A 7 11.85 -21.17 0.27
CA THR A 7 12.83 -21.51 1.28
C THR A 7 14.18 -20.89 0.97
N ASN A 8 14.43 -19.68 1.45
CA ASN A 8 15.73 -19.13 1.80
C ASN A 8 15.53 -17.68 2.30
N PHE A 9 15.03 -17.56 3.55
CA PHE A 9 14.87 -16.28 4.24
C PHE A 9 16.23 -15.84 4.82
N HIS A 10 17.15 -15.42 3.98
CA HIS A 10 18.30 -14.69 4.45
C HIS A 10 18.17 -13.20 4.10
N LYS A 11 17.88 -12.40 5.15
CA LYS A 11 18.10 -10.95 5.22
C LYS A 11 17.25 -10.12 4.24
N THR A 12 15.98 -9.96 4.54
CA THR A 12 15.02 -9.30 3.64
C THR A 12 14.59 -7.95 4.19
N PHE A 13 14.84 -6.88 3.44
CA PHE A 13 14.00 -5.68 3.47
C PHE A 13 12.70 -6.03 2.77
N ALA A 14 11.61 -6.08 3.50
CA ALA A 14 10.33 -6.23 2.86
C ALA A 14 9.65 -4.85 2.80
N ILE A 15 9.45 -4.32 1.61
CA ILE A 15 8.58 -3.17 1.35
C ILE A 15 7.22 -3.73 1.01
N ILE A 16 6.19 -3.47 1.86
CA ILE A 16 4.82 -3.76 1.44
C ILE A 16 4.22 -2.50 0.84
N ILE A 17 4.13 -2.46 -0.45
CA ILE A 17 3.26 -1.54 -1.16
C ILE A 17 1.97 -2.31 -1.44
N LYS A 18 0.91 -2.01 -0.72
CA LYS A 18 -0.40 -2.62 -0.94
C LYS A 18 -1.02 -2.00 -2.17
N PHE A 19 -1.07 -2.75 -3.26
CA PHE A 19 -1.83 -2.36 -4.44
C PHE A 19 -3.23 -2.95 -4.35
N HIS A 20 -4.23 -2.10 -4.16
CA HIS A 20 -5.61 -2.48 -4.35
C HIS A 20 -5.97 -2.31 -5.82
N LEU A 21 -5.83 -3.37 -6.59
CA LEU A 21 -6.39 -3.41 -7.93
C LEU A 21 -7.85 -3.89 -7.82
N LYS A 22 -8.75 -2.97 -7.55
CA LYS A 22 -10.17 -3.26 -7.54
C LYS A 22 -10.73 -3.06 -8.94
N LEU A 23 -10.36 -3.95 -9.85
CA LEU A 23 -11.20 -4.21 -11.01
C LEU A 23 -12.46 -4.90 -10.49
N LEU A 24 -13.61 -4.44 -10.90
CA LEU A 24 -14.93 -4.89 -10.43
C LEU A 24 -15.29 -6.37 -10.72
N CYS A 25 -14.28 -7.23 -10.83
CA CYS A 25 -14.42 -8.68 -10.83
C CYS A 25 -13.28 -9.21 -9.96
N ASN A 26 -13.61 -9.65 -8.76
CA ASN A 26 -12.72 -10.28 -7.77
C ASN A 26 -11.57 -9.38 -7.25
N ASN A 27 -11.52 -9.22 -5.94
CA ASN A 27 -10.47 -8.46 -5.26
C ASN A 27 -9.09 -9.10 -5.49
N VAL A 28 -8.26 -8.46 -6.32
CA VAL A 28 -6.85 -8.79 -6.40
C VAL A 28 -6.10 -7.81 -5.52
N THR A 29 -5.49 -8.30 -4.47
CA THR A 29 -4.65 -7.52 -3.57
C THR A 29 -3.21 -7.98 -3.71
N MET A 30 -2.33 -7.09 -4.14
CA MET A 30 -0.89 -7.33 -4.17
C MET A 30 -0.26 -6.59 -2.99
N TYR A 31 0.54 -7.30 -2.19
CA TYR A 31 1.25 -6.74 -1.06
C TYR A 31 2.75 -6.67 -1.36
N VAL A 32 3.33 -5.49 -1.21
CA VAL A 32 4.78 -5.31 -1.18
C VAL A 32 5.16 -4.86 0.22
N LEU A 33 5.88 -5.69 0.95
CA LEU A 33 6.16 -5.53 2.39
C LEU A 33 7.35 -4.60 2.65
N TYR A 34 7.12 -3.57 3.47
CA TYR A 34 8.16 -2.69 3.99
C TYR A 34 8.19 -2.72 5.53
N VAL A 35 9.35 -3.00 6.11
CA VAL A 35 9.59 -2.94 7.56
C VAL A 35 10.66 -1.88 7.86
N SER A 36 10.25 -0.78 8.50
CA SER A 36 11.15 0.32 8.88
C SER A 36 11.92 0.05 10.18
N PRO A 37 13.21 0.42 10.29
CA PRO A 37 13.98 0.38 11.54
C PRO A 37 13.42 1.27 12.66
N ILE A 38 12.73 2.38 12.33
CA ILE A 38 12.00 3.23 13.30
C ILE A 38 10.97 2.41 14.08
N PHE A 39 10.44 1.37 13.46
CA PHE A 39 9.56 0.41 14.07
C PHE A 39 10.22 -0.30 15.27
N ARG A 40 11.53 -0.47 15.28
CA ARG A 40 12.26 -1.12 16.39
C ARG A 40 12.24 -0.30 17.67
N GLU A 41 12.43 1.01 17.60
CA GLU A 41 12.36 1.89 18.78
C GLU A 41 10.91 2.07 19.26
N TYR A 42 9.97 2.23 18.34
CA TYR A 42 8.54 2.33 18.65
C TYR A 42 8.00 1.02 19.25
N ILE A 43 8.45 -0.13 18.76
CA ILE A 43 8.15 -1.44 19.33
C ILE A 43 8.78 -1.64 20.70
N THR A 44 9.99 -1.14 20.95
CA THR A 44 10.61 -1.21 22.27
C THR A 44 9.80 -0.41 23.29
N PHE A 45 9.18 0.68 22.89
CA PHE A 45 8.25 1.44 23.72
C PHE A 45 6.92 0.68 23.93
N LEU A 46 6.37 0.03 22.91
CA LEU A 46 5.13 -0.75 22.98
C LEU A 46 5.30 -2.12 23.67
N ARG A 47 6.49 -2.74 23.62
CA ARG A 47 6.79 -4.04 24.29
C ARG A 47 6.47 -4.08 25.78
N ARG A 48 6.28 -2.94 26.42
CA ARG A 48 5.90 -2.89 27.84
C ARG A 48 4.44 -3.19 28.12
N LYS A 49 3.56 -3.32 27.09
CA LYS A 49 2.10 -3.45 27.31
C LYS A 49 1.32 -4.42 26.42
N ILE A 50 1.92 -4.95 25.34
CA ILE A 50 1.21 -5.87 24.42
C ILE A 50 2.07 -7.12 24.20
N PRO A 51 1.57 -8.33 24.43
CA PRO A 51 2.26 -9.54 24.04
C PRO A 51 2.19 -9.69 22.52
N MET A 52 3.15 -9.06 21.82
CA MET A 52 3.30 -9.14 20.39
C MET A 52 4.50 -10.06 20.12
N GLU A 53 4.25 -11.19 19.50
CA GLU A 53 5.31 -12.13 19.14
C GLU A 53 5.98 -11.64 17.84
N LEU A 54 7.03 -10.83 18.00
CA LEU A 54 7.89 -10.43 16.88
C LEU A 54 8.90 -11.53 16.61
N ILE A 55 8.87 -12.05 15.39
CA ILE A 55 9.89 -12.96 14.90
C ILE A 55 11.08 -12.13 14.41
N ILE A 56 12.17 -12.14 15.17
CA ILE A 56 13.43 -11.55 14.75
C ILE A 56 14.35 -12.70 14.38
N PRO A 57 14.75 -12.85 13.11
CA PRO A 57 15.67 -13.90 12.70
C PRO A 57 16.97 -13.85 13.50
N GLU A 58 17.46 -15.00 13.91
CA GLU A 58 18.77 -15.13 14.52
C GLU A 58 19.82 -14.56 13.54
N HIS A 59 20.75 -13.76 14.03
CA HIS A 59 21.75 -13.07 13.22
C HIS A 59 21.17 -12.00 12.23
N TYR A 60 20.01 -11.42 12.52
CA TYR A 60 19.50 -10.30 11.74
C TYR A 60 20.46 -9.11 11.84
N ASP A 61 21.00 -8.72 10.69
CA ASP A 61 21.86 -7.56 10.53
C ASP A 61 21.22 -6.60 9.51
N PRO A 62 20.86 -5.38 9.89
CA PRO A 62 20.32 -4.41 8.94
C PRO A 62 21.43 -3.96 7.99
N ARG A 63 21.21 -4.11 6.70
CA ARG A 63 22.21 -3.78 5.66
C ARG A 63 22.36 -2.28 5.41
N LEU A 64 21.43 -1.49 5.87
CA LEU A 64 21.43 -0.03 5.82
C LEU A 64 21.26 0.51 7.24
N ASP A 65 21.94 1.60 7.54
CA ASP A 65 21.65 2.35 8.75
C ASP A 65 20.28 3.06 8.67
N ILE A 66 19.87 3.73 9.75
CA ILE A 66 18.56 4.39 9.84
C ILE A 66 18.43 5.51 8.79
N ARG A 67 19.47 6.30 8.57
CA ARG A 67 19.45 7.43 7.62
C ARG A 67 19.43 6.92 6.19
N GLU A 68 20.31 5.97 5.87
CA GLU A 68 20.33 5.30 4.58
C GLU A 68 18.97 4.65 4.26
N THR A 69 18.34 4.05 5.27
CA THR A 69 16.98 3.48 5.13
C THR A 69 15.96 4.55 4.79
N GLN A 70 15.97 5.71 5.46
CA GLN A 70 15.04 6.81 5.14
C GLN A 70 15.28 7.37 3.74
N ASP A 71 16.52 7.53 3.34
CA ASP A 71 16.88 7.97 2.00
C ASP A 71 16.45 6.96 0.94
N ALA A 72 16.60 5.67 1.21
CA ALA A 72 16.15 4.60 0.32
C ALA A 72 14.62 4.58 0.18
N ILE A 73 13.89 4.75 1.28
CA ILE A 73 12.42 4.86 1.27
C ILE A 73 11.98 6.03 0.40
N LYS A 74 12.56 7.21 0.64
CA LYS A 74 12.25 8.40 -0.15
C LYS A 74 12.54 8.18 -1.63
N TYR A 75 13.70 7.62 -1.96
CA TYR A 75 14.11 7.34 -3.33
C TYR A 75 13.13 6.40 -4.04
N ILE A 76 12.76 5.30 -3.38
CA ILE A 76 11.79 4.33 -3.90
C ILE A 76 10.44 5.01 -4.13
N ARG A 77 9.93 5.76 -3.17
CA ARG A 77 8.63 6.44 -3.28
C ARG A 77 8.62 7.44 -4.44
N ASP A 78 9.62 8.30 -4.52
CA ASP A 78 9.68 9.35 -5.54
C ASP A 78 9.81 8.76 -6.94
N THR A 79 10.67 7.75 -7.12
CA THR A 79 10.88 7.10 -8.42
C THR A 79 9.65 6.29 -8.82
N PHE A 80 9.11 5.49 -7.91
CA PHE A 80 7.95 4.64 -8.19
C PHE A 80 6.71 5.46 -8.55
N GLN A 81 6.38 6.50 -7.78
CA GLN A 81 5.21 7.33 -8.07
C GLN A 81 5.35 8.07 -9.41
N LYS A 82 6.56 8.50 -9.78
CA LYS A 82 6.84 9.12 -11.07
C LYS A 82 6.63 8.15 -12.23
N GLU A 83 7.17 6.94 -12.10
CA GLU A 83 7.03 5.89 -13.12
C GLU A 83 5.56 5.45 -13.27
N MET A 84 4.88 5.18 -12.16
CA MET A 84 3.47 4.81 -12.16
C MET A 84 2.59 5.92 -12.74
N GLY A 85 2.83 7.17 -12.34
CA GLY A 85 2.09 8.32 -12.88
C GLY A 85 2.20 8.41 -14.39
N ARG A 86 3.43 8.24 -14.92
CA ARG A 86 3.70 8.30 -16.36
C ARG A 86 3.09 7.11 -17.11
N GLU A 87 3.38 5.89 -16.69
CA GLU A 87 3.01 4.68 -17.42
C GLU A 87 1.52 4.34 -17.32
N MET A 88 0.90 4.73 -16.21
CA MET A 88 -0.51 4.46 -15.96
C MET A 88 -1.42 5.66 -16.25
N HIS A 89 -0.87 6.81 -16.65
CA HIS A 89 -1.59 8.09 -16.82
C HIS A 89 -2.34 8.51 -15.56
N LEU A 90 -1.61 8.60 -14.44
CA LEU A 90 -2.17 8.96 -13.15
C LEU A 90 -1.69 10.34 -12.72
N GLU A 91 -2.63 11.17 -12.28
CA GLU A 91 -2.34 12.47 -11.68
C GLU A 91 -2.31 12.39 -10.15
N ARG A 92 -1.41 13.13 -9.53
CA ARG A 92 -1.34 13.20 -8.07
C ARG A 92 -2.43 14.11 -7.52
N ILE A 93 -3.28 13.57 -6.66
CA ILE A 93 -4.33 14.31 -5.95
C ILE A 93 -4.10 14.22 -4.44
N SER A 94 -4.35 15.32 -3.73
CA SER A 94 -4.35 15.31 -2.26
C SER A 94 -5.66 14.71 -1.75
N ALA A 95 -5.56 13.74 -0.86
CA ALA A 95 -6.71 13.07 -0.27
C ALA A 95 -6.89 13.47 1.20
N PRO A 96 -8.10 13.37 1.76
CA PRO A 96 -8.36 13.64 3.17
C PRO A 96 -7.76 12.54 4.07
N LEU A 97 -7.30 12.93 5.25
CA LEU A 97 -6.92 12.00 6.33
C LEU A 97 -8.15 11.42 7.04
N PHE A 98 -9.21 12.19 7.11
CA PHE A 98 -10.47 11.82 7.73
C PHE A 98 -11.65 12.36 6.93
N VAL A 99 -12.80 11.78 7.11
CA VAL A 99 -14.06 12.15 6.46
C VAL A 99 -15.18 12.18 7.50
N GLU A 100 -16.25 12.90 7.18
CA GLU A 100 -17.49 12.81 7.96
C GLU A 100 -18.08 11.40 7.86
N LYS A 101 -18.48 10.84 8.98
CA LYS A 101 -19.14 9.52 9.03
C LYS A 101 -20.40 9.50 8.17
N SER A 102 -21.20 10.57 8.23
CA SER A 102 -22.43 10.76 7.47
C SER A 102 -22.21 10.73 5.95
N SER A 103 -21.02 11.12 5.46
CA SER A 103 -20.68 11.07 4.04
C SER A 103 -20.62 9.64 3.45
N GLY A 104 -20.43 8.62 4.28
CA GLY A 104 -20.26 7.24 3.85
C GLY A 104 -19.01 6.97 3.01
N LEU A 105 -18.08 7.93 2.92
CA LEU A 105 -16.87 7.83 2.09
C LEU A 105 -15.78 6.96 2.73
N ASN A 106 -15.83 6.74 4.05
CA ASN A 106 -14.91 5.79 4.68
C ASN A 106 -15.27 4.36 4.25
N ASP A 107 -14.25 3.53 4.03
CA ASP A 107 -14.44 2.13 3.68
C ASP A 107 -14.43 1.29 4.96
N ASN A 108 -15.47 0.49 5.17
CA ASN A 108 -15.59 -0.35 6.35
C ASN A 108 -14.79 -1.67 6.23
N LEU A 109 -13.89 -1.79 5.28
CA LEU A 109 -13.07 -2.98 5.02
C LEU A 109 -13.92 -4.28 5.00
N ASN A 110 -13.80 -5.13 6.03
CA ASN A 110 -14.62 -6.33 6.18
C ASN A 110 -15.96 -6.09 6.89
N GLY A 111 -16.20 -4.84 7.35
CA GLY A 111 -17.43 -4.44 8.03
C GLY A 111 -17.44 -4.65 9.54
N VAL A 112 -16.34 -5.16 10.10
CA VAL A 112 -16.17 -5.39 11.55
C VAL A 112 -15.16 -4.44 12.19
N GLU A 113 -14.27 -3.87 11.40
CA GLU A 113 -13.25 -2.94 11.86
C GLU A 113 -13.88 -1.60 12.26
N ARG A 114 -13.47 -1.08 13.40
CA ARG A 114 -13.93 0.20 13.92
C ARG A 114 -12.98 1.31 13.50
N PRO A 115 -13.45 2.41 12.89
CA PRO A 115 -12.59 3.56 12.61
C PRO A 115 -12.17 4.26 13.91
N VAL A 116 -11.05 4.96 13.87
CA VAL A 116 -10.74 5.98 14.86
C VAL A 116 -11.63 7.18 14.56
N SER A 117 -12.49 7.53 15.49
CA SER A 117 -13.45 8.62 15.37
C SER A 117 -13.23 9.71 16.41
N PHE A 118 -13.59 10.93 16.05
CA PHE A 118 -13.49 12.11 16.90
C PHE A 118 -14.55 13.14 16.50
N ASP A 119 -14.80 14.10 17.36
CA ASP A 119 -15.63 15.27 17.10
C ASP A 119 -14.77 16.51 16.78
N MET A 120 -15.39 17.48 16.13
CA MET A 120 -14.75 18.76 15.82
C MET A 120 -15.63 19.91 16.32
N ALA A 121 -15.02 20.84 17.04
CA ALA A 121 -15.73 22.02 17.54
C ALA A 121 -16.34 22.89 16.42
N ALA A 122 -15.72 22.88 15.23
CA ALA A 122 -16.22 23.61 14.06
C ALA A 122 -17.48 23.02 13.43
N ILE A 123 -17.78 21.73 13.69
CA ILE A 123 -18.92 21.00 13.13
C ILE A 123 -19.62 20.24 14.26
N PRO A 124 -20.35 20.94 15.15
CA PRO A 124 -20.98 20.34 16.30
C PRO A 124 -22.02 19.29 15.87
N GLY A 125 -22.01 18.11 16.50
CA GLY A 125 -22.96 17.04 16.25
C GLY A 125 -22.55 16.05 15.15
N GLU A 126 -21.49 16.35 14.38
CA GLU A 126 -20.96 15.42 13.39
C GLU A 126 -19.77 14.62 13.95
N THR A 127 -19.64 13.39 13.49
CA THR A 127 -18.53 12.51 13.81
C THR A 127 -17.58 12.40 12.61
N MET A 128 -16.30 12.67 12.86
CA MET A 128 -15.23 12.44 11.88
C MET A 128 -14.63 11.06 12.06
N GLU A 129 -14.23 10.43 10.99
CA GLU A 129 -13.54 9.13 10.99
C GLU A 129 -12.23 9.21 10.21
N VAL A 130 -11.13 8.81 10.84
CA VAL A 130 -9.87 8.58 10.11
C VAL A 130 -10.10 7.46 9.10
N VAL A 131 -9.67 7.69 7.86
CA VAL A 131 -9.95 6.75 6.78
C VAL A 131 -9.27 5.40 6.99
N HIS A 132 -9.99 4.32 6.71
CA HIS A 132 -9.43 2.97 6.59
C HIS A 132 -8.93 2.69 5.17
N SER A 133 -9.60 3.26 4.17
CA SER A 133 -9.30 3.17 2.76
C SER A 133 -9.90 4.37 2.03
N LEU A 134 -9.26 4.82 0.97
CA LEU A 134 -9.73 5.90 0.11
C LEU A 134 -10.46 5.40 -1.14
N ALA A 135 -10.83 4.13 -1.23
CA ALA A 135 -11.42 3.56 -2.44
C ALA A 135 -12.70 4.29 -2.88
N LYS A 136 -13.61 4.57 -1.94
CA LYS A 136 -14.86 5.31 -2.22
C LYS A 136 -14.57 6.77 -2.56
N TRP A 137 -13.70 7.42 -1.78
CA TRP A 137 -13.33 8.81 -2.00
C TRP A 137 -12.66 9.01 -3.37
N LYS A 138 -11.72 8.14 -3.75
CA LYS A 138 -11.06 8.23 -5.06
C LYS A 138 -12.05 8.12 -6.23
N ARG A 139 -13.05 7.25 -6.14
CA ARG A 139 -14.08 7.14 -7.17
C ARG A 139 -14.95 8.38 -7.27
N MET A 140 -15.29 8.97 -6.14
CA MET A 140 -15.96 10.27 -6.11
C MET A 140 -15.07 11.35 -6.76
N ALA A 141 -13.80 11.43 -6.37
CA ALA A 141 -12.85 12.39 -6.91
C ALA A 141 -12.63 12.22 -8.42
N LEU A 142 -12.52 10.99 -8.93
CA LEU A 142 -12.43 10.75 -10.37
C LEU A 142 -13.62 11.35 -11.12
N LYS A 143 -14.82 11.19 -10.59
CA LYS A 143 -16.04 11.75 -11.19
C LYS A 143 -16.06 13.28 -11.09
N GLU A 144 -15.84 13.82 -9.89
CA GLU A 144 -15.96 15.27 -9.64
C GLU A 144 -14.88 16.09 -10.34
N TYR A 145 -13.69 15.53 -10.49
CA TYR A 145 -12.57 16.19 -11.17
C TYR A 145 -12.57 15.93 -12.69
N GLY A 146 -13.53 15.16 -13.19
CA GLY A 146 -13.75 15.00 -14.63
C GLY A 146 -12.76 14.08 -15.35
N PHE A 147 -12.16 13.11 -14.64
CA PHE A 147 -11.25 12.13 -15.24
C PHE A 147 -11.97 11.28 -16.30
N GLN A 148 -11.30 11.09 -17.43
CA GLN A 148 -11.83 10.33 -18.56
C GLN A 148 -11.32 8.90 -18.60
N PRO A 149 -11.95 7.99 -19.38
CA PRO A 149 -11.42 6.64 -19.59
C PRO A 149 -9.97 6.66 -20.06
N GLY A 150 -9.12 5.88 -19.40
CA GLY A 150 -7.68 5.84 -19.62
C GLY A 150 -6.87 6.72 -18.68
N GLU A 151 -7.51 7.66 -17.98
CA GLU A 151 -6.89 8.52 -16.97
C GLU A 151 -7.17 8.00 -15.56
N GLY A 152 -6.40 8.46 -14.60
CA GLY A 152 -6.59 8.10 -13.21
C GLY A 152 -5.88 9.05 -12.25
N LEU A 153 -6.04 8.76 -10.98
CA LEU A 153 -5.39 9.51 -9.91
C LEU A 153 -4.59 8.60 -8.98
N TYR A 154 -3.60 9.16 -8.32
CA TYR A 154 -2.96 8.54 -7.17
C TYR A 154 -2.86 9.52 -6.00
N THR A 155 -2.75 8.97 -4.81
CA THR A 155 -2.63 9.75 -3.58
C THR A 155 -1.78 9.01 -2.55
N ASN A 156 -1.18 9.76 -1.63
CA ASN A 156 -0.61 9.19 -0.41
C ASN A 156 -1.72 9.11 0.63
N MET A 157 -1.93 7.93 1.19
CA MET A 157 -2.93 7.67 2.22
C MET A 157 -2.24 7.29 3.51
N ASN A 158 -2.65 7.94 4.60
CA ASN A 158 -2.34 7.49 5.95
C ASN A 158 -3.62 6.97 6.58
N ALA A 159 -3.58 5.79 7.18
CA ALA A 159 -4.71 5.18 7.84
C ALA A 159 -4.32 4.62 9.19
N ILE A 160 -5.31 4.52 10.08
CA ILE A 160 -5.17 3.87 11.38
C ILE A 160 -6.12 2.70 11.44
N ARG A 161 -5.58 1.50 11.64
CA ARG A 161 -6.32 0.26 11.84
C ARG A 161 -6.24 -0.14 13.29
N ARG A 162 -7.14 0.41 14.09
CA ARG A 162 -7.10 0.29 15.55
C ARG A 162 -7.32 -1.14 16.07
N ASP A 163 -7.98 -1.98 15.28
CA ASP A 163 -8.34 -3.35 15.64
C ASP A 163 -7.43 -4.39 14.95
N GLU A 164 -6.30 -3.96 14.34
CA GLU A 164 -5.36 -4.86 13.67
C GLU A 164 -4.61 -5.73 14.69
N GLU A 165 -4.50 -7.03 14.42
CA GLU A 165 -3.56 -7.90 15.11
C GLU A 165 -2.15 -7.61 14.62
N LEU A 166 -1.32 -7.11 15.53
CA LEU A 166 0.03 -6.65 15.18
C LEU A 166 1.01 -7.81 15.13
N ASP A 167 1.72 -7.93 14.03
CA ASP A 167 2.80 -8.89 13.83
C ASP A 167 3.95 -8.27 13.00
N ASN A 168 4.82 -9.12 12.43
CA ASN A 168 5.90 -8.64 11.56
C ASN A 168 5.41 -8.00 10.25
N LEU A 169 4.17 -8.24 9.85
CA LEU A 169 3.60 -7.84 8.57
C LEU A 169 2.45 -6.85 8.71
N HIS A 170 1.81 -6.81 9.88
CA HIS A 170 0.62 -6.01 10.14
C HIS A 170 0.92 -4.91 11.15
N SER A 171 0.58 -3.68 10.80
CA SER A 171 0.73 -2.49 11.64
C SER A 171 -0.59 -1.77 11.79
N CYS A 172 -0.82 -1.17 12.95
CA CYS A 172 -1.97 -0.30 13.18
C CYS A 172 -1.90 1.01 12.37
N TYR A 173 -0.70 1.43 11.97
CA TYR A 173 -0.49 2.58 11.09
C TYR A 173 -0.15 2.11 9.68
N VAL A 174 -0.85 2.66 8.70
CA VAL A 174 -0.65 2.37 7.28
C VAL A 174 -0.27 3.66 6.55
N ASP A 175 0.90 3.65 5.92
CA ASP A 175 1.34 4.66 4.96
C ASP A 175 1.38 4.00 3.58
N GLN A 176 0.44 4.37 2.73
CA GLN A 176 0.13 3.66 1.50
C GLN A 176 0.12 4.62 0.33
N TRP A 177 0.72 4.21 -0.79
CA TRP A 177 0.51 4.82 -2.09
C TRP A 177 -0.69 4.12 -2.73
N ASP A 178 -1.72 4.89 -3.09
CA ASP A 178 -3.01 4.34 -3.52
C ASP A 178 -3.47 5.02 -4.81
N TRP A 179 -4.05 4.28 -5.74
CA TRP A 179 -4.43 4.77 -7.04
C TRP A 179 -5.78 4.21 -7.51
N GLU A 180 -6.41 4.91 -8.45
CA GLU A 180 -7.65 4.49 -9.11
C GLU A 180 -7.60 5.01 -10.56
N LYS A 181 -8.09 4.22 -11.52
CA LYS A 181 -8.12 4.57 -12.94
C LYS A 181 -9.49 4.34 -13.55
N VAL A 182 -9.92 5.26 -14.41
CA VAL A 182 -11.16 5.11 -15.17
C VAL A 182 -10.91 4.19 -16.37
N ILE A 183 -11.76 3.19 -16.53
CA ILE A 183 -11.77 2.29 -17.69
C ILE A 183 -13.18 2.25 -18.29
N ASN A 184 -13.29 1.96 -19.59
CA ASN A 184 -14.59 1.70 -20.20
C ASN A 184 -15.16 0.37 -19.69
N LYS A 185 -16.48 0.20 -19.86
CA LYS A 185 -17.16 -1.03 -19.45
C LYS A 185 -16.62 -2.25 -20.22
N GLU A 186 -16.29 -2.08 -21.48
CA GLU A 186 -15.76 -3.10 -22.39
C GLU A 186 -14.35 -3.56 -21.99
N ASP A 187 -13.57 -2.65 -21.40
CA ASP A 187 -12.21 -2.89 -20.91
C ASP A 187 -12.18 -3.63 -19.57
N ARG A 188 -13.37 -3.86 -18.97
CA ARG A 188 -13.50 -4.58 -17.73
C ARG A 188 -13.45 -6.09 -17.94
N ASN A 189 -12.28 -6.59 -18.27
CA ASN A 189 -12.03 -7.99 -18.64
C ASN A 189 -10.68 -8.47 -18.10
N GLU A 190 -10.45 -9.79 -18.19
CA GLU A 190 -9.24 -10.44 -17.70
C GLU A 190 -7.97 -9.98 -18.45
N LYS A 191 -8.09 -9.65 -19.73
CA LYS A 191 -6.95 -9.16 -20.51
C LYS A 191 -6.45 -7.83 -19.95
N THR A 192 -7.33 -6.87 -19.74
CA THR A 192 -7.00 -5.56 -19.14
C THR A 192 -6.38 -5.72 -17.76
N LEU A 193 -6.93 -6.64 -16.94
CA LEU A 193 -6.35 -6.96 -15.63
C LEU A 193 -4.92 -7.45 -15.75
N LYS A 194 -4.68 -8.45 -16.58
CA LYS A 194 -3.36 -9.05 -16.77
C LYS A 194 -2.35 -8.06 -17.34
N ASP A 195 -2.77 -7.25 -18.30
CA ASP A 195 -1.90 -6.22 -18.90
C ASP A 195 -1.52 -5.15 -17.89
N THR A 196 -2.48 -4.70 -17.06
CA THR A 196 -2.22 -3.75 -15.99
C THR A 196 -1.26 -4.32 -14.94
N VAL A 197 -1.46 -5.56 -14.52
CA VAL A 197 -0.57 -6.24 -13.55
C VAL A 197 0.84 -6.39 -14.12
N ARG A 198 0.98 -6.76 -15.39
CA ARG A 198 2.31 -6.86 -16.05
C ARG A 198 3.01 -5.52 -16.15
N LEU A 199 2.26 -4.45 -16.46
CA LEU A 199 2.81 -3.10 -16.49
C LEU A 199 3.34 -2.68 -15.11
N ILE A 200 2.56 -2.89 -14.06
CA ILE A 200 2.99 -2.61 -12.68
C ILE A 200 4.22 -3.43 -12.32
N PHE A 201 4.24 -4.72 -12.66
CA PHE A 201 5.38 -5.59 -12.39
C PHE A 201 6.64 -5.13 -13.12
N LYS A 202 6.52 -4.69 -14.38
CA LYS A 202 7.63 -4.09 -15.14
C LYS A 202 8.20 -2.86 -14.41
N ILE A 203 7.34 -2.01 -13.86
CA ILE A 203 7.78 -0.84 -13.08
C ILE A 203 8.50 -1.28 -11.81
N ILE A 204 7.98 -2.29 -11.11
CA ILE A 204 8.62 -2.86 -9.91
C ILE A 204 10.00 -3.47 -10.25
N LYS A 205 10.12 -4.18 -11.37
CA LYS A 205 11.42 -4.72 -11.83
C LYS A 205 12.40 -3.60 -12.17
N HIS A 206 11.94 -2.51 -12.80
CA HIS A 206 12.76 -1.34 -13.02
C HIS A 206 13.24 -0.73 -11.69
N MET A 207 12.33 -0.58 -10.73
CA MET A 207 12.67 -0.12 -9.38
C MET A 207 13.70 -1.02 -8.68
N GLN A 208 13.63 -2.33 -8.87
CA GLN A 208 14.64 -3.25 -8.36
C GLN A 208 16.04 -2.91 -8.91
N HIS A 209 16.17 -2.62 -10.20
CA HIS A 209 17.44 -2.21 -10.80
C HIS A 209 17.93 -0.87 -10.25
N GLU A 210 17.05 0.11 -10.12
CA GLU A 210 17.36 1.43 -9.55
C GLU A 210 17.86 1.32 -8.10
N VAL A 211 17.18 0.51 -7.28
CA VAL A 211 17.58 0.26 -5.90
C VAL A 211 18.89 -0.52 -5.84
N TRP A 212 19.08 -1.52 -6.70
CA TRP A 212 20.32 -2.27 -6.77
C TRP A 212 21.52 -1.39 -7.14
N TYR A 213 21.33 -0.48 -8.07
CA TYR A 213 22.39 0.44 -8.47
C TYR A 213 22.80 1.38 -7.32
N LYS A 214 21.84 1.88 -6.56
CA LYS A 214 22.09 2.85 -5.49
C LYS A 214 22.40 2.21 -4.14
N TYR A 215 21.82 1.05 -3.84
CA TYR A 215 21.95 0.33 -2.57
C TYR A 215 22.17 -1.17 -2.80
N PRO A 216 23.31 -1.58 -3.40
CA PRO A 216 23.53 -2.97 -3.82
C PRO A 216 23.47 -3.97 -2.66
N GLN A 217 23.79 -3.52 -1.43
CA GLN A 217 23.73 -4.33 -0.23
C GLN A 217 22.30 -4.64 0.25
N ALA A 218 21.29 -3.90 -0.22
CA ALA A 218 19.92 -3.98 0.27
C ALA A 218 18.98 -4.80 -0.61
N VAL A 219 19.43 -5.28 -1.78
CA VAL A 219 18.53 -5.83 -2.79
C VAL A 219 18.27 -7.31 -2.62
N ASN A 220 17.00 -7.68 -2.75
CA ASN A 220 16.55 -9.02 -3.03
C ASN A 220 16.13 -9.16 -4.49
N GLN A 221 16.37 -10.34 -5.06
CA GLN A 221 15.96 -10.61 -6.41
C GLN A 221 14.48 -10.96 -6.47
N LEU A 222 13.73 -10.20 -7.26
CA LEU A 222 12.36 -10.53 -7.60
C LEU A 222 12.33 -11.64 -8.66
N PRO A 223 11.27 -12.43 -8.74
CA PRO A 223 11.10 -13.40 -9.82
C PRO A 223 11.13 -12.72 -11.19
N ASP A 224 11.44 -13.49 -12.22
CA ASP A 224 11.57 -12.94 -13.58
C ASP A 224 10.22 -12.65 -14.21
N ASP A 225 9.17 -13.37 -13.81
CA ASP A 225 7.81 -13.20 -14.32
C ASP A 225 6.75 -13.37 -13.24
N ILE A 226 5.52 -13.01 -13.56
CA ILE A 226 4.35 -13.07 -12.70
C ILE A 226 3.61 -14.39 -12.93
N PHE A 227 3.19 -15.01 -11.85
CA PHE A 227 2.30 -16.15 -11.90
C PHE A 227 0.86 -15.72 -11.56
N PHE A 228 -0.11 -16.04 -12.42
CA PHE A 228 -1.52 -15.78 -12.19
C PHE A 228 -2.20 -17.06 -11.71
N ILE A 229 -2.88 -16.95 -10.58
CA ILE A 229 -3.70 -18.04 -10.01
C ILE A 229 -5.13 -17.54 -9.79
N THR A 230 -6.08 -18.45 -9.85
CA THR A 230 -7.47 -18.19 -9.47
C THR A 230 -7.71 -18.55 -8.01
N THR A 231 -8.79 -18.05 -7.41
CA THR A 231 -9.15 -18.37 -6.01
C THR A 231 -9.55 -19.84 -5.82
N SER A 232 -9.77 -20.58 -6.90
CA SER A 232 -10.10 -22.01 -6.90
C SER A 232 -8.87 -22.93 -7.08
N GLU A 233 -7.72 -22.37 -7.38
CA GLU A 233 -6.39 -23.02 -7.44
C GLU A 233 -5.60 -22.78 -6.16
#